data_93e04e2163466c638f49795cb121a34d
#
_entry.id   93e04e2163466c638f49795cb121a34d
#
_cell.length_a   1.000
_cell.length_b   1.000
_cell.length_c   1.000
_cell.angle_alpha   90.00
_cell.angle_beta   90.00
_cell.angle_gamma   90.00
#
_symmetry.space_group_name_H-M   'P 1'
#
loop_
_entity.id
_entity.type
_entity.pdbx_description
1 polymer ?
#
loop_
_entity_poly.entity_id
_entity_poly.type
_entity_poly.pdbx_seq_one_letter_code
_entity_poly.pdbx_strand_id
1 'polypeptide(L)'
;MLTKLQKKTLVKVQLVGYILTLFIGVFIVLTTLQLYQDVKPLISEQTDVFNDKSAVISKEVSVFKSVNKDRIYFSSEEIDELKEQPFIKDVSIFNNADFRIKAYSKQSENIPLFQTDLFFESIPDAYIDVESEDWIWGENDEVVPIIIPENYLKLYNFGFAESQGLPVLSKNTISQITFNLKVIGNFNSEVYKSRIVGFSNKINS
;
A
#
# COMPACT_ATOMS: atom_id res chain seq x y z
N MET A 1 51.64 6.89 -47.80
CA MET A 1 50.26 6.45 -48.11
C MET A 1 49.56 5.76 -46.92
N LEU A 2 50.24 4.97 -46.14
CA LEU A 2 49.73 4.28 -44.93
C LEU A 2 49.18 5.22 -43.84
N THR A 3 49.82 6.35 -43.57
CA THR A 3 49.41 7.33 -42.54
C THR A 3 48.08 8.03 -42.85
N LYS A 4 47.72 8.22 -44.12
CA LYS A 4 46.42 8.77 -44.54
C LYS A 4 45.26 7.78 -44.34
N LEU A 5 45.53 6.49 -44.55
CA LEU A 5 44.54 5.41 -44.34
C LEU A 5 44.26 5.19 -42.84
N GLN A 6 45.31 5.20 -42.01
CA GLN A 6 45.15 5.08 -40.56
C GLN A 6 44.35 6.24 -39.96
N LYS A 7 44.64 7.50 -40.37
CA LYS A 7 43.86 8.66 -39.93
C LYS A 7 42.37 8.57 -40.29
N LYS A 8 42.04 8.06 -41.50
CA LYS A 8 40.67 7.93 -41.97
C LYS A 8 39.90 6.85 -41.24
N THR A 9 40.59 5.79 -40.80
CA THR A 9 39.97 4.69 -40.00
C THR A 9 39.78 5.14 -38.54
N LEU A 10 40.72 5.85 -37.95
CA LEU A 10 40.59 6.41 -36.59
C LEU A 10 39.41 7.39 -36.48
N VAL A 11 39.24 8.26 -37.47
CA VAL A 11 38.10 9.20 -37.49
C VAL A 11 36.76 8.48 -37.57
N LYS A 12 36.67 7.38 -38.35
CA LYS A 12 35.42 6.57 -38.41
C LYS A 12 35.14 5.89 -37.09
N VAL A 13 36.12 5.32 -36.42
CA VAL A 13 35.96 4.67 -35.11
C VAL A 13 35.53 5.68 -34.04
N GLN A 14 36.16 6.87 -34.05
CA GLN A 14 35.78 7.94 -33.15
C GLN A 14 34.35 8.42 -33.40
N LEU A 15 33.91 8.55 -34.66
CA LEU A 15 32.55 8.93 -35.02
C LEU A 15 31.52 7.90 -34.54
N VAL A 16 31.80 6.61 -34.76
CA VAL A 16 30.93 5.52 -34.28
C VAL A 16 30.85 5.54 -32.76
N GLY A 17 31.98 5.73 -32.05
CA GLY A 17 32.00 5.85 -30.60
C GLY A 17 31.15 7.04 -30.12
N TYR A 18 31.22 8.17 -30.80
CA TYR A 18 30.43 9.35 -30.46
C TYR A 18 28.94 9.14 -30.64
N ILE A 19 28.53 8.51 -31.74
CA ILE A 19 27.12 8.17 -32.02
C ILE A 19 26.59 7.19 -30.97
N LEU A 20 27.38 6.17 -30.61
CA LEU A 20 26.98 5.18 -29.59
C LEU A 20 26.82 5.83 -28.22
N THR A 21 27.75 6.69 -27.82
CA THR A 21 27.66 7.42 -26.54
C THR A 21 26.44 8.35 -26.49
N LEU A 22 26.18 9.06 -27.59
CA LEU A 22 25.01 9.92 -27.70
C LEU A 22 23.72 9.11 -27.59
N PHE A 23 23.63 7.97 -28.27
CA PHE A 23 22.48 7.09 -28.21
C PHE A 23 22.21 6.58 -26.79
N ILE A 24 23.26 6.10 -26.10
CA ILE A 24 23.17 5.65 -24.70
C ILE A 24 22.72 6.80 -23.79
N GLY A 25 23.30 8.00 -23.97
CA GLY A 25 22.91 9.16 -23.18
C GLY A 25 21.44 9.54 -23.35
N VAL A 26 20.97 9.62 -24.59
CA VAL A 26 19.55 9.89 -24.89
C VAL A 26 18.65 8.80 -24.34
N PHE A 27 19.03 7.53 -24.47
CA PHE A 27 18.28 6.42 -23.94
C PHE A 27 18.11 6.51 -22.42
N ILE A 28 19.19 6.80 -21.68
CA ILE A 28 19.13 6.97 -20.22
C ILE A 28 18.18 8.12 -19.85
N VAL A 29 18.28 9.26 -20.53
CA VAL A 29 17.40 10.42 -20.26
C VAL A 29 15.93 10.06 -20.50
N LEU A 30 15.62 9.43 -21.63
CA LEU A 30 14.25 9.05 -21.96
C LEU A 30 13.68 8.03 -20.95
N THR A 31 14.47 7.02 -20.57
CA THR A 31 14.06 6.03 -19.58
C THR A 31 13.81 6.68 -18.22
N THR A 32 14.67 7.63 -17.82
CA THR A 32 14.49 8.36 -16.55
C THR A 32 13.24 9.23 -16.57
N LEU A 33 12.95 9.91 -17.69
CA LEU A 33 11.74 10.71 -17.86
C LEU A 33 10.49 9.84 -17.83
N GLN A 34 10.52 8.68 -18.50
CA GLN A 34 9.41 7.74 -18.47
C GLN A 34 9.17 7.22 -17.05
N LEU A 35 10.23 6.76 -16.37
CA LEU A 35 10.12 6.31 -14.98
C LEU A 35 9.56 7.40 -14.06
N TYR A 36 10.00 8.65 -14.25
CA TYR A 36 9.46 9.78 -13.49
C TYR A 36 7.96 10.00 -13.75
N GLN A 37 7.52 9.91 -15.00
CA GLN A 37 6.10 10.04 -15.35
C GLN A 37 5.25 8.88 -14.79
N ASP A 38 5.79 7.67 -14.78
CA ASP A 38 5.10 6.49 -14.27
C ASP A 38 5.02 6.50 -12.74
N VAL A 39 6.04 7.01 -12.05
CA VAL A 39 6.10 7.08 -10.58
C VAL A 39 5.38 8.32 -10.02
N LYS A 40 5.37 9.42 -10.77
CA LYS A 40 4.74 10.67 -10.33
C LYS A 40 3.28 10.51 -9.88
N PRO A 41 2.37 9.85 -10.62
CA PRO A 41 1.00 9.63 -10.14
C PRO A 41 0.94 8.80 -8.86
N LEU A 42 1.81 7.80 -8.71
CA LEU A 42 1.85 6.97 -7.49
C LEU A 42 2.24 7.79 -6.25
N ILE A 43 3.10 8.78 -6.40
CA ILE A 43 3.51 9.68 -5.30
C ILE A 43 2.48 10.81 -5.11
N SER A 44 1.89 11.34 -6.19
CA SER A 44 0.92 12.44 -6.11
C SER A 44 -0.44 11.98 -5.57
N GLU A 45 -0.88 10.76 -5.89
CA GLU A 45 -2.09 10.18 -5.32
C GLU A 45 -1.97 9.94 -3.81
N GLN A 46 -0.75 9.78 -3.28
CA GLN A 46 -0.52 9.71 -1.84
C GLN A 46 -0.74 11.05 -1.11
N THR A 47 -0.64 12.17 -1.81
CA THR A 47 -0.80 13.51 -1.20
C THR A 47 -2.25 13.95 -1.12
N ASP A 48 -3.13 13.44 -1.98
CA ASP A 48 -4.58 13.74 -2.00
C ASP A 48 -5.41 12.90 -1.00
N VAL A 49 -4.76 11.99 -0.26
CA VAL A 49 -5.41 11.14 0.74
C VAL A 49 -5.94 11.94 1.93
N PHE A 50 -5.32 13.05 2.22
CA PHE A 50 -5.84 13.99 3.17
C PHE A 50 -6.67 15.02 2.41
N ASN A 51 -8.00 14.79 2.39
CA ASN A 51 -8.90 15.90 2.16
C ASN A 51 -8.34 17.11 2.94
N ASP A 52 -8.27 18.29 2.37
CA ASP A 52 -7.66 19.54 2.93
C ASP A 52 -8.01 19.86 4.39
N LYS A 53 -8.77 18.98 5.04
CA LYS A 53 -9.34 19.17 6.38
C LYS A 53 -8.95 18.06 7.38
N SER A 54 -8.14 17.10 7.01
CA SER A 54 -7.76 15.99 7.90
C SER A 54 -6.23 15.86 8.00
N ALA A 55 -5.71 15.61 9.19
CA ALA A 55 -4.30 15.37 9.43
C ALA A 55 -4.11 14.15 10.34
N VAL A 56 -3.11 13.33 10.05
CA VAL A 56 -2.67 12.25 10.95
C VAL A 56 -1.52 12.78 11.78
N ILE A 57 -1.68 12.71 13.08
CA ILE A 57 -0.65 13.09 14.05
C ILE A 57 -0.05 11.81 14.61
N SER A 58 1.25 11.65 14.46
CA SER A 58 1.99 10.53 15.03
C SER A 58 2.99 11.02 16.07
N LYS A 59 3.18 10.23 17.12
CA LYS A 59 4.22 10.50 18.13
C LYS A 59 5.56 10.03 17.59
N GLU A 60 6.56 10.90 17.62
CA GLU A 60 7.93 10.52 17.24
C GLU A 60 8.53 9.64 18.35
N VAL A 61 8.77 8.38 18.02
CA VAL A 61 9.28 7.39 18.96
C VAL A 61 10.78 7.19 18.73
N SER A 62 11.59 7.69 19.67
CA SER A 62 13.02 7.37 19.71
C SER A 62 13.22 5.90 20.12
N VAL A 63 14.20 5.22 19.50
CA VAL A 63 14.55 3.82 19.80
C VAL A 63 14.79 3.58 21.30
N PHE A 64 15.28 4.59 22.03
CA PHE A 64 15.48 4.53 23.49
C PHE A 64 14.18 4.69 24.29
N LYS A 65 13.11 5.26 23.72
CA LYS A 65 11.81 5.42 24.37
C LYS A 65 10.89 4.22 24.15
N SER A 66 11.18 3.36 23.19
CA SER A 66 10.37 2.17 22.87
C SER A 66 10.39 1.09 23.96
N VAL A 67 11.28 1.22 24.95
CA VAL A 67 11.34 0.32 26.13
C VAL A 67 10.17 0.56 27.09
N ASN A 68 9.54 1.75 27.04
CA ASN A 68 8.39 2.10 27.89
C ASN A 68 7.15 2.30 27.02
N LYS A 69 6.28 1.30 26.94
CA LYS A 69 5.08 1.28 26.10
C LYS A 69 4.16 2.48 26.32
N ASP A 70 4.07 2.98 27.56
CA ASP A 70 3.20 4.10 27.93
C ASP A 70 3.59 5.44 27.27
N ARG A 71 4.81 5.53 26.70
CA ARG A 71 5.30 6.75 26.03
C ARG A 71 5.14 6.71 24.50
N ILE A 72 4.66 5.60 23.97
CA ILE A 72 4.46 5.40 22.53
C ILE A 72 3.09 5.89 22.11
N TYR A 73 2.10 5.74 22.98
CA TYR A 73 0.72 6.13 22.73
C TYR A 73 0.44 7.54 23.22
N PHE A 74 -0.58 8.17 22.67
CA PHE A 74 -1.12 9.42 23.21
C PHE A 74 -1.84 9.12 24.52
N SER A 75 -1.59 9.94 25.53
CA SER A 75 -2.36 9.87 26.77
C SER A 75 -3.73 10.52 26.59
N SER A 76 -4.67 10.25 27.50
CA SER A 76 -6.00 10.88 27.46
C SER A 76 -5.92 12.39 27.54
N GLU A 77 -4.99 12.91 28.36
CA GLU A 77 -4.76 14.35 28.52
C GLU A 77 -4.26 14.98 27.21
N GLU A 78 -3.31 14.35 26.52
CA GLU A 78 -2.80 14.82 25.21
C GLU A 78 -3.90 14.82 24.14
N ILE A 79 -4.80 13.83 24.16
CA ILE A 79 -5.94 13.75 23.24
C ILE A 79 -6.94 14.86 23.54
N ASP A 80 -7.21 15.13 24.81
CA ASP A 80 -8.14 16.17 25.22
C ASP A 80 -7.58 17.57 24.92
N GLU A 81 -6.27 17.79 25.09
CA GLU A 81 -5.59 19.01 24.65
C GLU A 81 -5.71 19.24 23.13
N LEU A 82 -5.67 18.17 22.33
CA LEU A 82 -5.90 18.26 20.88
C LEU A 82 -7.34 18.63 20.56
N LYS A 83 -8.33 18.06 21.24
CA LYS A 83 -9.76 18.38 21.05
C LYS A 83 -10.11 19.82 21.42
N GLU A 84 -9.38 20.42 22.38
CA GLU A 84 -9.61 21.81 22.82
C GLU A 84 -9.08 22.82 21.79
N GLN A 85 -8.30 22.42 20.78
CA GLN A 85 -7.79 23.36 19.78
C GLN A 85 -8.92 23.92 18.91
N PRO A 86 -9.03 25.23 18.74
CA PRO A 86 -10.17 25.87 18.06
C PRO A 86 -10.27 25.55 16.57
N PHE A 87 -9.21 25.04 15.97
CA PHE A 87 -9.16 24.63 14.56
C PHE A 87 -9.37 23.12 14.36
N ILE A 88 -9.45 22.33 15.43
CA ILE A 88 -9.72 20.89 15.38
C ILE A 88 -11.21 20.66 15.61
N LYS A 89 -11.85 20.03 14.64
CA LYS A 89 -13.29 19.72 14.70
C LYS A 89 -13.55 18.41 15.42
N ASP A 90 -12.71 17.43 15.17
CA ASP A 90 -12.83 16.07 15.71
C ASP A 90 -11.45 15.41 15.80
N VAL A 91 -11.28 14.53 16.79
CA VAL A 91 -10.06 13.73 17.00
C VAL A 91 -10.46 12.29 17.17
N SER A 92 -9.93 11.43 16.31
CA SER A 92 -10.12 10.00 16.40
C SER A 92 -8.80 9.26 16.55
N ILE A 93 -8.86 8.13 17.22
CA ILE A 93 -7.69 7.31 17.51
C ILE A 93 -7.67 6.14 16.52
N PHE A 94 -6.52 5.95 15.86
CA PHE A 94 -6.25 4.73 15.10
C PHE A 94 -5.64 3.69 16.05
N ASN A 95 -6.28 2.55 16.15
CA ASN A 95 -5.77 1.44 16.93
C ASN A 95 -5.25 0.35 16.01
N ASN A 96 -3.97 0.08 16.10
CA ASN A 96 -3.35 -1.07 15.43
C ASN A 96 -3.69 -2.35 16.19
N ALA A 97 -3.89 -3.43 15.46
CA ALA A 97 -4.07 -4.73 16.07
C ALA A 97 -2.78 -5.20 16.75
N ASP A 98 -2.85 -5.48 18.05
CA ASP A 98 -1.72 -6.03 18.85
C ASP A 98 -1.52 -7.55 18.64
N PHE A 99 -2.28 -8.16 17.74
CA PHE A 99 -2.26 -9.58 17.41
C PHE A 99 -1.90 -9.80 15.94
N ARG A 100 -1.36 -11.00 15.67
CA ARG A 100 -0.98 -11.35 14.29
C ARG A 100 -2.16 -11.90 13.53
N ILE A 101 -2.32 -11.43 12.30
CA ILE A 101 -3.39 -11.87 11.41
C ILE A 101 -2.76 -12.46 10.15
N LYS A 102 -3.21 -13.65 9.78
CA LYS A 102 -2.83 -14.31 8.54
C LYS A 102 -4.05 -14.54 7.68
N ALA A 103 -4.00 -14.04 6.46
CA ALA A 103 -4.97 -14.40 5.43
C ALA A 103 -4.47 -15.61 4.65
N TYR A 104 -5.35 -16.56 4.40
CA TYR A 104 -5.04 -17.69 3.54
C TYR A 104 -6.29 -18.21 2.82
N SER A 105 -6.07 -18.75 1.64
CA SER A 105 -7.09 -19.50 0.90
C SER A 105 -6.77 -20.98 0.89
N LYS A 106 -7.80 -21.81 0.73
CA LYS A 106 -7.61 -23.19 0.27
C LYS A 106 -7.61 -23.17 -1.26
N GLN A 107 -6.77 -23.99 -1.86
CA GLN A 107 -6.76 -24.14 -3.31
C GLN A 107 -8.14 -24.59 -3.81
N SER A 108 -8.69 -23.84 -4.74
CA SER A 108 -9.92 -24.10 -5.45
C SER A 108 -9.69 -23.87 -6.94
N GLU A 109 -10.59 -24.33 -7.82
CA GLU A 109 -10.47 -24.16 -9.26
C GLU A 109 -10.26 -22.69 -9.68
N ASN A 110 -10.82 -21.74 -8.94
CA ASN A 110 -10.79 -20.31 -9.27
C ASN A 110 -9.95 -19.45 -8.30
N ILE A 111 -9.42 -20.06 -7.24
CA ILE A 111 -8.67 -19.32 -6.21
C ILE A 111 -7.34 -20.03 -5.98
N PRO A 112 -6.20 -19.39 -6.30
CA PRO A 112 -4.90 -19.96 -6.01
C PRO A 112 -4.67 -20.08 -4.50
N LEU A 113 -3.86 -21.05 -4.10
CA LEU A 113 -3.38 -21.12 -2.72
C LEU A 113 -2.54 -19.87 -2.44
N PHE A 114 -2.96 -19.07 -1.47
CA PHE A 114 -2.16 -17.98 -0.97
C PHE A 114 -2.11 -17.96 0.56
N GLN A 115 -1.07 -17.40 1.09
CA GLN A 115 -0.92 -17.09 2.50
C GLN A 115 -0.13 -15.79 2.62
N THR A 116 -0.64 -14.85 3.40
CA THR A 116 0.04 -13.58 3.68
C THR A 116 -0.27 -13.12 5.10
N ASP A 117 0.66 -12.38 5.69
CA ASP A 117 0.39 -11.66 6.94
C ASP A 117 -0.35 -10.36 6.60
N LEU A 118 -1.36 -10.02 7.39
CA LEU A 118 -2.12 -8.78 7.27
C LEU A 118 -1.95 -7.94 8.54
N PHE A 119 -1.98 -6.64 8.35
CA PHE A 119 -1.99 -5.65 9.42
C PHE A 119 -3.35 -4.94 9.37
N PHE A 120 -4.08 -4.97 10.45
CA PHE A 120 -5.36 -4.30 10.57
C PHE A 120 -5.27 -3.10 11.50
N GLU A 121 -5.95 -2.05 11.08
CA GLU A 121 -6.17 -0.87 11.87
C GLU A 121 -7.67 -0.68 12.08
N SER A 122 -8.05 -0.30 13.28
CA SER A 122 -9.43 0.10 13.58
C SER A 122 -9.58 1.58 13.28
N ILE A 123 -10.48 1.90 12.36
CA ILE A 123 -10.77 3.26 11.93
C ILE A 123 -12.26 3.53 12.21
N PRO A 124 -12.61 4.65 12.85
CA PRO A 124 -14.00 5.01 13.05
C PRO A 124 -14.74 5.19 11.72
N ASP A 125 -16.01 4.77 11.68
CA ASP A 125 -16.84 4.79 10.47
C ASP A 125 -16.94 6.17 9.80
N ALA A 126 -16.88 7.25 10.59
CA ALA A 126 -16.91 8.63 10.08
C ALA A 126 -15.74 8.96 9.11
N TYR A 127 -14.65 8.20 9.16
CA TYR A 127 -13.47 8.39 8.29
C TYR A 127 -13.42 7.40 7.13
N ILE A 128 -14.36 6.47 7.06
CA ILE A 128 -14.46 5.50 5.97
C ILE A 128 -15.26 6.13 4.82
N ASP A 129 -14.72 6.07 3.61
CA ASP A 129 -15.34 6.58 2.38
C ASP A 129 -16.09 5.50 1.58
N VAL A 130 -16.27 4.34 2.19
CA VAL A 130 -16.95 3.20 1.55
C VAL A 130 -18.36 3.08 2.12
N GLU A 131 -19.34 3.32 1.28
CA GLU A 131 -20.74 3.00 1.56
C GLU A 131 -21.03 1.59 1.06
N SER A 132 -21.04 0.63 1.97
CA SER A 132 -21.38 -0.76 1.66
C SER A 132 -22.41 -1.26 2.66
N GLU A 133 -23.52 -1.78 2.14
CA GLU A 133 -24.54 -2.46 2.96
C GLU A 133 -23.95 -3.69 3.68
N ASP A 134 -22.89 -4.27 3.11
CA ASP A 134 -22.16 -5.41 3.66
C ASP A 134 -21.13 -5.02 4.77
N TRP A 135 -20.95 -3.70 5.06
CA TRP A 135 -20.08 -3.22 6.14
C TRP A 135 -20.77 -3.24 7.49
N ILE A 136 -21.44 -4.32 7.80
CA ILE A 136 -22.07 -4.57 9.11
C ILE A 136 -21.61 -5.96 9.54
N TRP A 137 -21.12 -6.07 10.76
CA TRP A 137 -20.73 -7.35 11.33
C TRP A 137 -21.22 -7.45 12.78
N GLY A 138 -21.84 -8.57 13.11
CA GLY A 138 -22.28 -8.92 14.44
C GLY A 138 -21.74 -10.27 14.89
N GLU A 139 -21.84 -10.57 16.17
CA GLU A 139 -21.31 -11.81 16.77
C GLU A 139 -21.84 -13.10 16.11
N ASN A 140 -23.01 -13.04 15.45
CA ASN A 140 -23.62 -14.18 14.78
C ASN A 140 -23.28 -14.29 13.29
N ASP A 141 -22.52 -13.34 12.74
CA ASP A 141 -22.17 -13.34 11.33
C ASP A 141 -20.96 -14.25 11.08
N GLU A 142 -21.10 -15.14 10.09
CA GLU A 142 -20.03 -16.09 9.74
C GLU A 142 -18.87 -15.44 8.97
N VAL A 143 -19.09 -14.29 8.34
CA VAL A 143 -18.13 -13.66 7.43
C VAL A 143 -17.77 -12.26 7.94
N VAL A 144 -16.51 -12.06 8.26
CA VAL A 144 -15.96 -10.77 8.68
C VAL A 144 -15.75 -9.89 7.45
N PRO A 145 -16.44 -8.74 7.34
CA PRO A 145 -16.23 -7.81 6.23
C PRO A 145 -14.89 -7.07 6.40
N ILE A 146 -14.21 -6.82 5.30
CA ILE A 146 -12.93 -6.10 5.28
C ILE A 146 -12.98 -5.02 4.22
N ILE A 147 -12.49 -3.84 4.55
CA ILE A 147 -12.19 -2.76 3.62
C ILE A 147 -10.67 -2.70 3.45
N ILE A 148 -10.21 -2.61 2.22
CA ILE A 148 -8.79 -2.47 1.91
C ILE A 148 -8.51 -1.18 1.16
N PRO A 149 -7.30 -0.60 1.27
CA PRO A 149 -6.88 0.49 0.40
C PRO A 149 -6.93 0.09 -1.07
N GLU A 150 -7.46 0.96 -1.94
CA GLU A 150 -7.53 0.69 -3.38
C GLU A 150 -6.14 0.49 -4.00
N ASN A 151 -5.13 1.12 -3.44
CA ASN A 151 -3.75 0.99 -3.88
C ASN A 151 -3.21 -0.45 -3.76
N TYR A 152 -3.70 -1.26 -2.84
CA TYR A 152 -3.29 -2.67 -2.75
C TYR A 152 -3.73 -3.48 -3.97
N LEU A 153 -4.94 -3.22 -4.48
CA LEU A 153 -5.39 -3.86 -5.70
C LEU A 153 -4.58 -3.40 -6.93
N LYS A 154 -4.25 -2.12 -6.98
CA LYS A 154 -3.36 -1.57 -8.03
C LYS A 154 -1.97 -2.21 -7.95
N LEU A 155 -1.36 -2.27 -6.76
CA LEU A 155 -0.05 -2.92 -6.55
C LEU A 155 -0.06 -4.40 -6.92
N TYR A 156 -1.11 -5.13 -6.56
CA TYR A 156 -1.28 -6.51 -6.98
C TYR A 156 -1.32 -6.63 -8.51
N ASN A 157 -2.18 -5.87 -9.17
CA ASN A 157 -2.40 -5.98 -10.60
C ASN A 157 -1.17 -5.58 -11.43
N PHE A 158 -0.52 -4.47 -11.09
CA PHE A 158 0.60 -3.93 -11.88
C PHE A 158 1.97 -4.42 -11.42
N GLY A 159 2.13 -4.69 -10.13
CA GLY A 159 3.44 -5.06 -9.58
C GLY A 159 3.65 -6.57 -9.43
N PHE A 160 2.59 -7.32 -9.16
CA PHE A 160 2.72 -8.72 -8.78
C PHE A 160 2.07 -9.69 -9.76
N ALA A 161 0.82 -9.46 -10.15
CA ALA A 161 0.05 -10.44 -10.92
C ALA A 161 0.75 -10.79 -12.26
N GLU A 162 1.15 -9.79 -13.01
CA GLU A 162 1.80 -9.97 -14.31
C GLU A 162 3.14 -10.70 -14.15
N SER A 163 3.96 -10.33 -13.19
CA SER A 163 5.28 -10.93 -12.95
C SER A 163 5.21 -12.40 -12.53
N GLN A 164 4.09 -12.83 -11.94
CA GLN A 164 3.86 -14.20 -11.46
C GLN A 164 2.93 -15.01 -12.38
N GLY A 165 2.48 -14.44 -13.51
CA GLY A 165 1.53 -15.08 -14.40
C GLY A 165 0.16 -15.31 -13.77
N LEU A 166 -0.21 -14.49 -12.79
CA LEU A 166 -1.50 -14.55 -12.11
C LEU A 166 -2.53 -13.65 -12.80
N PRO A 167 -3.83 -13.95 -12.66
CA PRO A 167 -4.86 -13.14 -13.27
C PRO A 167 -4.95 -11.76 -12.65
N VAL A 168 -5.20 -10.75 -13.46
CA VAL A 168 -5.57 -9.41 -13.02
C VAL A 168 -6.95 -9.47 -12.37
N LEU A 169 -7.10 -8.87 -11.20
CA LEU A 169 -8.34 -8.87 -10.44
C LEU A 169 -9.08 -7.55 -10.57
N SER A 170 -10.38 -7.61 -10.80
CA SER A 170 -11.26 -6.45 -10.69
C SER A 170 -11.81 -6.32 -9.26
N LYS A 171 -12.29 -5.12 -8.88
CA LYS A 171 -12.96 -4.90 -7.59
C LYS A 171 -14.11 -5.91 -7.39
N ASN A 172 -14.92 -6.11 -8.42
CA ASN A 172 -16.05 -7.03 -8.36
C ASN A 172 -15.61 -8.49 -8.20
N THR A 173 -14.53 -8.89 -8.86
CA THR A 173 -14.03 -10.27 -8.74
C THR A 173 -13.52 -10.54 -7.33
N ILE A 174 -12.72 -9.64 -6.77
CA ILE A 174 -12.13 -9.85 -5.44
C ILE A 174 -13.18 -9.78 -4.32
N SER A 175 -14.22 -8.98 -4.49
CA SER A 175 -15.34 -8.91 -3.53
C SER A 175 -16.21 -10.18 -3.48
N GLN A 176 -16.09 -11.06 -4.44
CA GLN A 176 -16.77 -12.36 -4.45
C GLN A 176 -15.93 -13.48 -3.81
N ILE A 177 -14.63 -13.21 -3.57
CA ILE A 177 -13.72 -14.19 -3.01
C ILE A 177 -13.82 -14.20 -1.49
N THR A 178 -14.12 -15.36 -0.93
CA THR A 178 -14.05 -15.60 0.51
C THR A 178 -12.73 -16.29 0.86
N PHE A 179 -12.06 -15.81 1.87
CA PHE A 179 -10.81 -16.37 2.37
C PHE A 179 -10.85 -16.51 3.89
N ASN A 180 -9.85 -17.17 4.46
CA ASN A 180 -9.78 -17.36 5.90
C ASN A 180 -8.80 -16.38 6.54
N LEU A 181 -9.21 -15.81 7.66
CA LEU A 181 -8.35 -15.05 8.56
C LEU A 181 -8.04 -15.89 9.79
N LYS A 182 -6.77 -16.13 10.02
CA LYS A 182 -6.30 -16.69 11.27
C LYS A 182 -5.80 -15.57 12.16
N VAL A 183 -6.53 -15.32 13.23
CA VAL A 183 -6.17 -14.37 14.27
C VAL A 183 -5.35 -15.14 15.32
N ILE A 184 -4.14 -14.68 15.59
CA ILE A 184 -3.18 -15.35 16.48
C ILE A 184 -2.91 -14.42 17.66
N GLY A 185 -3.56 -14.72 18.77
CA GLY A 185 -3.32 -14.09 20.05
C GLY A 185 -2.16 -14.76 20.82
N ASN A 186 -1.89 -14.28 22.01
CA ASN A 186 -0.81 -14.79 22.86
C ASN A 186 -1.06 -16.22 23.37
N PHE A 187 -2.31 -16.64 23.53
CA PHE A 187 -2.68 -17.92 24.14
C PHE A 187 -3.59 -18.77 23.26
N ASN A 188 -4.26 -18.18 22.27
CA ASN A 188 -5.21 -18.86 21.41
C ASN A 188 -5.07 -18.40 19.97
N SER A 189 -5.67 -19.15 19.06
CA SER A 189 -5.84 -18.72 17.68
C SER A 189 -7.23 -19.11 17.19
N GLU A 190 -7.86 -18.19 16.48
CA GLU A 190 -9.20 -18.36 15.92
C GLU A 190 -9.18 -18.17 14.41
N VAL A 191 -10.10 -18.78 13.72
CA VAL A 191 -10.21 -18.70 12.27
C VAL A 191 -11.59 -18.21 11.89
N TYR A 192 -11.63 -17.12 11.16
CA TYR A 192 -12.83 -16.51 10.63
C TYR A 192 -12.84 -16.60 9.11
N LYS A 193 -14.00 -16.75 8.52
CA LYS A 193 -14.19 -16.47 7.10
C LYS A 193 -14.23 -14.97 6.91
N SER A 194 -13.68 -14.47 5.80
CA SER A 194 -13.65 -13.04 5.50
C SER A 194 -13.86 -12.77 4.03
N ARG A 195 -14.36 -11.58 3.73
CA ARG A 195 -14.59 -11.09 2.38
C ARG A 195 -14.26 -9.60 2.31
N ILE A 196 -13.67 -9.18 1.21
CA ILE A 196 -13.46 -7.76 0.94
C ILE A 196 -14.77 -7.18 0.44
N VAL A 197 -15.34 -6.25 1.20
CA VAL A 197 -16.63 -5.61 0.89
C VAL A 197 -16.48 -4.20 0.34
N GLY A 198 -15.29 -3.61 0.44
CA GLY A 198 -15.05 -2.27 -0.04
C GLY A 198 -13.58 -1.94 -0.27
N PHE A 199 -13.38 -0.86 -1.02
CA PHE A 199 -12.06 -0.30 -1.34
C PHE A 199 -12.06 1.17 -0.98
N SER A 200 -11.19 1.57 -0.07
CA SER A 200 -11.05 2.96 0.34
C SER A 200 -9.95 3.66 -0.43
N ASN A 201 -10.22 4.89 -0.82
CA ASN A 201 -9.22 5.80 -1.37
C ASN A 201 -8.62 6.72 -0.30
N LYS A 202 -9.23 6.79 0.88
CA LYS A 202 -8.78 7.64 2.00
C LYS A 202 -7.87 6.91 2.98
N ILE A 203 -7.93 5.58 2.99
CA ILE A 203 -7.08 4.76 3.84
C ILE A 203 -5.81 4.45 3.08
N ASN A 204 -4.69 5.04 3.51
CA ASN A 204 -3.35 4.65 3.06
C ASN A 204 -2.60 4.06 4.24
N SER A 205 -2.05 2.91 4.03
CA SER A 205 -1.12 2.25 4.94
C SER A 205 0.32 2.62 4.63
#